data_3d68f3b04b37f58cc6524ff38f0d37e9
#
_entry.id   3d68f3b04b37f58cc6524ff38f0d37e9
#
_cell.length_a   1.000
_cell.length_b   1.000
_cell.length_c   1.000
_cell.angle_alpha   90.00
_cell.angle_beta   90.00
_cell.angle_gamma   90.00
#
_symmetry.space_group_name_H-M   'P 1'
#
loop_
_entity.id
_entity.type
_entity.pdbx_description
1 polymer ?
#
loop_
_entity_poly.entity_id
_entity_poly.type
_entity_poly.pdbx_seq_one_letter_code
_entity_poly.pdbx_strand_id
1 'polypeptide(L)' 'QINQVFGAGDLMDILKCSTTTATSLIKRMKTMNLVEAVTGIGKGKYVFRSPLQ' A
#
# COMPACT_ATOMS: atom_id res chain seq x y z
N GLN A 1 -15.97 0.52 -3.69
CA GLN A 1 -15.43 0.01 -4.49
C GLN A 1 -14.47 0.79 -5.24
N ILE A 2 -13.64 1.45 -4.66
CA ILE A 2 -12.66 2.20 -5.29
C ILE A 2 -11.33 1.58 -5.11
N ASN A 3 -10.67 1.31 -6.21
CA ASN A 3 -9.35 0.76 -6.14
C ASN A 3 -8.36 1.87 -6.25
N GLN A 4 -8.12 2.51 -5.15
CA GLN A 4 -7.20 3.62 -5.13
C GLN A 4 -5.79 3.13 -5.00
N VAL A 5 -4.95 3.53 -5.94
CA VAL A 5 -3.55 3.14 -5.92
C VAL A 5 -2.80 4.07 -4.98
N PHE A 6 -1.97 3.51 -4.13
CA PHE A 6 -1.18 4.30 -3.20
C PHE A 6 0.23 3.73 -3.09
N GLY A 7 1.11 4.48 -2.48
CA GLY A 7 2.49 4.05 -2.30
C GLY A 7 2.99 4.49 -0.94
N ALA A 8 4.26 4.18 -0.67
CA ALA A 8 4.85 4.57 0.59
C ALA A 8 4.79 6.08 0.80
N GLY A 9 4.99 6.84 -0.28
CA GLY A 9 4.94 8.30 -0.16
C GLY A 9 3.59 8.79 0.32
N ASP A 10 2.53 8.15 -0.14
CA ASP A 10 1.20 8.53 0.30
C ASP A 10 1.00 8.25 1.77
N LEU A 11 1.48 7.11 2.22
CA LEU A 11 1.36 6.77 3.63
C LEU A 11 2.18 7.70 4.50
N MET A 12 3.35 8.08 4.03
CA MET A 12 4.18 9.03 4.77
C MET A 12 3.43 10.33 4.99
N ASP A 13 2.73 10.77 3.97
CA ASP A 13 2.00 12.02 4.05
C ASP A 13 0.76 11.90 4.94
N ILE A 14 0.02 10.83 4.77
CA ILE A 14 -1.21 10.64 5.52
C ILE A 14 -0.92 10.39 7.00
N LEU A 15 0.05 9.52 7.28
CA LEU A 15 0.34 9.12 8.64
C LEU A 15 1.43 9.95 9.29
N LYS A 16 2.04 10.84 8.53
CA LYS A 16 3.12 11.68 9.05
C LYS A 16 4.25 10.84 9.60
N CYS A 17 4.64 9.83 8.86
CA CYS A 17 5.68 8.92 9.29
C CYS A 17 6.84 8.90 8.31
N SER A 18 7.91 8.23 8.69
CA SER A 18 9.09 8.14 7.84
C SER A 18 8.90 7.09 6.77
N THR A 19 9.79 7.11 5.78
CA THR A 19 9.76 6.11 4.72
C THR A 19 9.88 4.70 5.30
N THR A 20 10.76 4.53 6.27
CA THR A 20 10.96 3.22 6.87
C THR A 20 9.66 2.69 7.48
N THR A 21 8.95 3.55 8.21
CA THR A 21 7.71 3.14 8.83
C THR A 21 6.66 2.81 7.78
N ALA A 22 6.54 3.65 6.76
CA ALA A 22 5.56 3.41 5.71
C ALA A 22 5.83 2.10 4.98
N THR A 23 7.10 1.85 4.68
CA THR A 23 7.48 0.62 4.00
C THR A 23 7.19 -0.60 4.87
N SER A 24 7.46 -0.49 6.16
CA SER A 24 7.19 -1.59 7.08
C SER A 24 5.70 -1.90 7.13
N LEU A 25 4.88 -0.87 7.15
CA LEU A 25 3.44 -1.07 7.18
C LEU A 25 2.94 -1.76 5.93
N ILE A 26 3.46 -1.34 4.78
CA ILE A 26 3.06 -1.97 3.52
C ILE A 26 3.47 -3.43 3.52
N LYS A 27 4.66 -3.71 4.01
CA LYS A 27 5.15 -5.08 4.05
C LYS A 27 4.24 -5.95 4.91
N ARG A 28 3.83 -5.42 6.06
CA ARG A 28 2.94 -6.17 6.94
C ARG A 28 1.58 -6.39 6.29
N MET A 29 1.07 -5.38 5.63
CA MET A 29 -0.22 -5.51 4.97
C MET A 29 -0.16 -6.51 3.83
N LYS A 30 0.96 -6.58 3.13
CA LYS A 30 1.13 -7.58 2.08
C LYS A 30 1.13 -8.98 2.67
N THR A 31 1.83 -9.14 3.79
CA THR A 31 1.90 -10.42 4.46
C THR A 31 0.53 -10.89 4.89
N MET A 32 -0.33 -9.96 5.27
CA MET A 32 -1.67 -10.28 5.69
C MET A 32 -2.68 -10.29 4.55
N ASN A 33 -2.18 -10.11 3.32
CA ASN A 33 -3.04 -10.11 2.15
C ASN A 33 -4.06 -8.99 2.13
N LEU A 34 -3.71 -7.87 2.73
CA LEU A 34 -4.59 -6.72 2.74
C LEU A 34 -4.38 -5.82 1.54
N VAL A 35 -3.19 -5.88 0.95
CA VAL A 35 -2.88 -5.10 -0.23
C VAL A 35 -2.12 -5.97 -1.22
N GLU A 36 -2.10 -5.54 -2.47
CA GLU A 36 -1.28 -6.24 -3.44
C GLU A 36 -0.60 -5.22 -4.33
N ALA A 37 0.55 -5.61 -4.85
CA ALA A 37 1.35 -4.73 -5.67
C ALA A 37 0.68 -4.54 -7.02
N VAL A 38 0.78 -3.34 -7.54
CA VAL A 38 0.22 -3.01 -8.85
C VAL A 38 1.35 -2.93 -9.85
N THR A 39 1.20 -3.60 -10.96
CA THR A 39 2.20 -3.55 -12.02
C THR A 39 1.67 -2.69 -13.16
N GLY A 40 2.60 -2.13 -13.90
CA GLY A 40 2.23 -1.33 -15.06
C GLY A 40 2.02 0.12 -14.79
N ILE A 41 1.90 0.51 -13.52
CA ILE A 41 1.71 1.91 -13.15
C ILE A 41 2.99 2.52 -12.64
N GLY A 42 3.89 1.70 -12.18
CA GLY A 42 5.12 2.17 -11.59
C GLY A 42 5.49 1.32 -10.41
N LYS A 43 6.69 1.50 -9.94
CA LYS A 43 7.15 0.72 -8.80
C LYS A 43 6.61 1.27 -7.51
N GLY A 44 6.40 0.38 -6.56
CA GLY A 44 6.01 0.80 -5.23
C GLY A 44 4.58 1.26 -5.10
N LYS A 45 3.74 0.84 -6.02
CA LYS A 45 2.31 1.18 -5.95
C LYS A 45 1.53 -0.03 -5.51
N TYR A 46 0.51 0.21 -4.71
CA TYR A 46 -0.30 -0.88 -4.14
C TYR A 46 -1.76 -0.49 -4.14
N VAL A 47 -2.61 -1.50 -4.06
CA VAL A 47 -4.05 -1.27 -3.90
C VAL A 47 -4.53 -2.18 -2.79
N PHE A 48 -5.59 -1.76 -2.12
CA PHE A 48 -6.18 -2.58 -1.10
C PHE A 48 -6.95 -3.72 -1.72
N ARG A 49 -6.87 -4.88 -1.11
CA ARG A 49 -7.63 -6.02 -1.56
C ARG A 49 -8.93 -6.09 -0.79
N SER A 50 -9.97 -6.53 -1.48
CA SER A 50 -11.24 -6.71 -0.83
C SER A 50 -11.27 -8.07 -0.16
N PRO A 51 -11.48 -8.14 1.14
CA PRO A 51 -11.51 -9.43 1.82
C PRO A 51 -12.72 -10.26 1.49
N LEU A 52 -13.70 -9.64 0.87
CA LEU A 52 -14.92 -10.36 0.56
C LEU A 52 -14.89 -11.01 -0.81
N GLN A 53 -13.84 -10.82 -1.54
CA GLN A 53 -13.75 -11.38 -2.89
C GLN A 53 -13.15 -12.75 -2.94
#